data_19f2046686cb184e66d94e3b349f58b4
#
_entry.id   19f2046686cb184e66d94e3b349f58b4
#
_cell.length_a   1.000
_cell.length_b   1.000
_cell.length_c   1.000
_cell.angle_alpha   90.00
_cell.angle_beta   90.00
_cell.angle_gamma   90.00
#
_symmetry.space_group_name_H-M   'P 1'
#
loop_
_entity.id
_entity.type
_entity.pdbx_description
1 polymer ?
#
loop_
_entity_poly.entity_id
_entity_poly.type
_entity_poly.pdbx_seq_one_letter_code
_entity_poly.pdbx_strand_id
1 'polypeptide(L)'
;MAESTFGRQAVNDGKLCARLRNGKDVTLDTAERIRSFIRSNQVQSSLAASPTELGEAATKGTTTMSGKTSKAKKTTSRKPAKEAASSAGDRPFRFYDNRQKYLAFVNTTNEKRKVAERAAKELMLLKPTPPALRLFDAGMGDGTVLTHLMRAMHRRFPIMPFFIVGKEISLEDVRLSLEKLPDRFMEHPASVIVITNLYYAEAPWLRPASVKSAAALNWREVALEGDSAYEYGEQLAALDPFLVDGWQVKSSEKTGNPMYVRPSVLVIYRKDHSFLLDSVIPKPGQVGGGYDLAIASQPWRARMSAEFKVGKVLAPIVRALGAAGRLLAVQSCGQDPAQELVNKVWPDEEPFKVNRHELIKVLRAELGRDARNFNFVTGSDSKAIFRYEMHTLPSEVQQSIGTSTLFAAWNASIYVNQIEDERLESVLSSNEYLQHTAQVLKKHKGLWFNDESFVVSRKQ
;
A
#
# COMPACT_ATOMS: atom_id res chain seq x y z
N MET A 1 18.57 26.27 -22.58
CA MET A 1 19.61 25.22 -22.76
C MET A 1 19.31 24.45 -24.03
N ALA A 2 20.30 24.15 -24.89
CA ALA A 2 20.08 23.32 -26.07
C ALA A 2 19.79 21.85 -25.67
N GLU A 3 18.97 21.13 -26.44
CA GLU A 3 18.55 19.76 -26.12
C GLU A 3 19.70 18.75 -25.97
N SER A 4 20.71 18.89 -26.83
CA SER A 4 21.91 18.05 -26.77
C SER A 4 22.74 18.34 -25.51
N THR A 5 22.77 19.60 -25.06
CA THR A 5 23.43 20.01 -23.81
C THR A 5 22.68 19.48 -22.62
N PHE A 6 21.35 19.58 -22.62
CA PHE A 6 20.48 19.00 -21.58
C PHE A 6 20.74 17.51 -21.41
N GLY A 7 20.64 16.73 -22.47
CA GLY A 7 20.85 15.29 -22.42
C GLY A 7 22.26 14.88 -21.95
N ARG A 8 23.32 15.63 -22.36
CA ARG A 8 24.68 15.40 -21.88
C ARG A 8 24.83 15.68 -20.37
N GLN A 9 24.28 16.79 -19.91
CA GLN A 9 24.41 17.18 -18.49
C GLN A 9 23.54 16.30 -17.57
N ALA A 10 22.34 15.94 -18.00
CA ALA A 10 21.44 15.12 -17.17
C ALA A 10 21.89 13.65 -17.05
N VAL A 11 22.29 13.03 -18.18
CA VAL A 11 22.53 11.57 -18.20
C VAL A 11 23.68 11.15 -19.11
N ASN A 12 24.55 12.08 -19.52
CA ASN A 12 25.66 11.87 -20.43
C ASN A 12 25.25 11.34 -21.82
N ASP A 13 24.06 11.73 -22.32
CA ASP A 13 23.54 11.33 -23.62
C ASP A 13 23.01 12.52 -24.42
N GLY A 14 23.83 13.06 -25.34
CA GLY A 14 23.45 14.20 -26.17
C GLY A 14 22.29 13.93 -27.16
N LYS A 15 21.89 12.69 -27.38
CA LYS A 15 20.77 12.28 -28.23
C LYS A 15 19.50 11.94 -27.46
N LEU A 16 19.46 12.13 -26.13
CA LEU A 16 18.37 11.81 -25.27
C LEU A 16 17.03 12.36 -25.78
N CYS A 17 16.95 13.67 -26.02
CA CYS A 17 15.67 14.31 -26.41
C CYS A 17 15.16 13.79 -27.76
N ALA A 18 16.08 13.56 -28.73
CA ALA A 18 15.72 12.98 -30.01
C ALA A 18 15.20 11.54 -29.88
N ARG A 19 15.80 10.74 -29.01
CA ARG A 19 15.33 9.37 -28.74
C ARG A 19 13.95 9.34 -28.10
N LEU A 20 13.69 10.19 -27.11
CA LEU A 20 12.39 10.29 -26.45
C LEU A 20 11.29 10.73 -27.42
N ARG A 21 11.56 11.70 -28.31
CA ARG A 21 10.61 12.10 -29.37
C ARG A 21 10.29 10.97 -30.35
N ASN A 22 11.25 10.09 -30.59
CA ASN A 22 11.08 8.94 -31.49
C ASN A 22 10.46 7.72 -30.73
N GLY A 23 9.84 7.93 -29.58
CA GLY A 23 9.12 6.89 -28.81
C GLY A 23 10.04 5.83 -28.19
N LYS A 24 11.34 6.11 -28.00
CA LYS A 24 12.24 5.18 -27.28
C LYS A 24 12.18 5.43 -25.79
N ASP A 25 11.96 4.38 -25.03
CA ASP A 25 11.93 4.41 -23.57
C ASP A 25 13.32 4.61 -22.96
N VAL A 26 13.34 5.11 -21.73
CA VAL A 26 14.52 5.20 -20.87
C VAL A 26 14.31 4.35 -19.63
N THR A 27 15.39 3.83 -19.06
CA THR A 27 15.32 3.10 -17.80
C THR A 27 14.87 4.02 -16.66
N LEU A 28 14.28 3.44 -15.60
CA LEU A 28 13.86 4.18 -14.40
C LEU A 28 14.99 5.01 -13.81
N ASP A 29 16.18 4.44 -13.68
CA ASP A 29 17.38 5.14 -13.21
C ASP A 29 17.69 6.38 -14.07
N THR A 30 17.61 6.23 -15.39
CA THR A 30 17.80 7.34 -16.31
C THR A 30 16.73 8.42 -16.16
N ALA A 31 15.47 8.01 -15.97
CA ALA A 31 14.36 8.93 -15.75
C ALA A 31 14.49 9.70 -14.42
N GLU A 32 14.94 9.05 -13.36
CA GLU A 32 15.20 9.68 -12.06
C GLU A 32 16.35 10.69 -12.12
N ARG A 33 17.43 10.37 -12.81
CA ARG A 33 18.56 11.29 -13.04
C ARG A 33 18.11 12.53 -13.81
N ILE A 34 17.25 12.36 -14.82
CA ILE A 34 16.67 13.49 -15.58
C ILE A 34 15.81 14.37 -14.66
N ARG A 35 14.93 13.77 -13.84
CA ARG A 35 14.08 14.52 -12.91
C ARG A 35 14.89 15.27 -11.86
N SER A 36 15.91 14.66 -11.31
CA SER A 36 16.81 15.28 -10.34
C SER A 36 17.54 16.48 -10.96
N PHE A 37 18.05 16.34 -12.19
CA PHE A 37 18.70 17.42 -12.91
C PHE A 37 17.75 18.60 -13.19
N ILE A 38 16.49 18.34 -13.56
CA ILE A 38 15.48 19.38 -13.77
C ILE A 38 15.20 20.13 -12.47
N ARG A 39 14.99 19.42 -11.36
CA ARG A 39 14.74 20.04 -10.04
C ARG A 39 15.90 20.93 -9.60
N SER A 40 17.13 20.47 -9.70
CA SER A 40 18.32 21.22 -9.32
C SER A 40 18.48 22.52 -10.12
N ASN A 41 18.12 22.50 -11.42
CA ASN A 41 18.19 23.69 -12.26
C ASN A 41 17.00 24.64 -12.08
N GLN A 42 15.84 24.17 -11.63
CA GLN A 42 14.70 25.02 -11.27
C GLN A 42 14.99 25.81 -10.00
N VAL A 43 15.62 25.21 -8.99
CA VAL A 43 16.04 25.88 -7.75
C VAL A 43 17.09 26.97 -8.05
N GLN A 44 18.03 26.74 -8.96
CA GLN A 44 19.01 27.77 -9.37
C GLN A 44 18.38 28.94 -10.13
N SER A 45 17.33 28.71 -10.92
CA SER A 45 16.63 29.79 -11.64
C SER A 45 15.75 30.63 -10.73
N SER A 46 15.23 30.10 -9.63
CA SER A 46 14.45 30.83 -8.64
C SER A 46 15.31 31.70 -7.69
N LEU A 47 16.60 31.35 -7.54
CA LEU A 47 17.58 32.15 -6.76
C LEU A 47 18.24 33.28 -7.57
N ALA A 48 18.05 33.29 -8.91
CA ALA A 48 18.67 34.25 -9.82
C ALA A 48 17.73 35.39 -10.26
N ALA A 49 16.55 35.53 -9.68
CA ALA A 49 15.59 36.60 -10.00
C ALA A 49 15.49 37.60 -8.85
N SER A 50 16.48 38.50 -8.77
CA SER A 50 16.31 39.84 -8.17
C SER A 50 17.15 40.84 -8.96
N PRO A 51 16.64 42.02 -9.32
CA PRO A 51 17.17 42.84 -10.38
C PRO A 51 18.15 43.89 -9.88
N THR A 52 19.24 44.13 -10.61
CA THR A 52 19.84 45.46 -10.72
C THR A 52 20.56 45.59 -12.07
N GLU A 53 20.40 46.77 -12.62
CA GLU A 53 20.66 47.25 -13.95
C GLU A 53 22.14 47.33 -14.37
N LEU A 54 22.30 47.39 -15.71
CA LEU A 54 23.28 48.16 -16.53
C LEU A 54 24.71 47.66 -16.66
N GLY A 55 25.12 47.53 -17.95
CA GLY A 55 26.45 47.84 -18.38
C GLY A 55 27.09 46.90 -19.43
N GLU A 56 26.85 47.21 -20.65
CA GLU A 56 27.73 47.16 -21.86
C GLU A 56 28.91 46.19 -22.03
N ALA A 57 28.85 45.55 -23.18
CA ALA A 57 29.85 45.53 -24.29
C ALA A 57 31.08 44.56 -24.28
N ALA A 58 31.05 43.77 -25.33
CA ALA A 58 32.13 43.47 -26.29
C ALA A 58 33.39 42.70 -25.79
N THR A 59 33.80 41.63 -26.37
CA THR A 59 34.46 41.36 -27.64
C THR A 59 35.14 39.98 -27.65
N LYS A 60 34.95 39.31 -28.71
CA LYS A 60 35.85 38.43 -29.50
C LYS A 60 37.12 37.79 -28.88
N GLY A 61 37.29 36.53 -29.18
CA GLY A 61 38.60 35.87 -29.14
C GLY A 61 38.54 34.40 -29.58
N THR A 62 38.86 34.22 -30.80
CA THR A 62 39.07 33.00 -31.62
C THR A 62 40.32 32.24 -31.18
N THR A 63 40.37 30.92 -31.45
CA THR A 63 41.47 30.16 -32.07
C THR A 63 41.82 28.85 -31.36
N THR A 64 41.52 27.79 -32.04
CA THR A 64 42.25 26.71 -32.75
C THR A 64 43.08 25.67 -31.97
N MET A 65 42.69 24.46 -32.33
CA MET A 65 43.47 23.33 -32.87
C MET A 65 44.38 22.43 -32.04
N SER A 66 44.22 21.17 -32.40
CA SER A 66 45.19 20.06 -32.54
C SER A 66 45.25 19.08 -31.36
N GLY A 67 44.88 17.85 -31.44
CA GLY A 67 45.21 16.79 -32.39
C GLY A 67 46.19 15.82 -31.75
N LYS A 68 45.81 14.60 -31.50
CA LYS A 68 46.57 13.39 -31.90
C LYS A 68 46.04 12.10 -31.27
N THR A 69 45.86 11.19 -32.16
CA THR A 69 45.64 9.73 -32.08
C THR A 69 46.60 8.95 -31.17
N SER A 70 46.13 7.87 -30.50
CA SER A 70 46.77 6.54 -30.61
C SER A 70 46.00 5.40 -29.98
N LYS A 71 45.75 4.41 -30.80
CA LYS A 71 45.87 2.94 -30.67
C LYS A 71 45.06 2.15 -29.64
N ALA A 72 44.28 1.28 -30.25
CA ALA A 72 43.57 0.14 -29.73
C ALA A 72 44.44 -0.87 -28.98
N LYS A 73 43.85 -1.50 -27.93
CA LYS A 73 44.24 -2.84 -27.49
C LYS A 73 42.96 -3.69 -27.36
N LYS A 74 42.90 -4.77 -28.14
CA LYS A 74 41.94 -5.86 -28.06
C LYS A 74 42.10 -6.58 -26.73
N THR A 75 41.00 -6.86 -26.05
CA THR A 75 40.91 -7.96 -25.07
C THR A 75 39.55 -8.63 -25.17
N THR A 76 39.60 -9.84 -25.61
CA THR A 76 38.78 -11.05 -25.52
C THR A 76 37.40 -10.95 -24.93
N SER A 77 36.43 -11.33 -25.75
CA SER A 77 35.04 -11.64 -25.47
C SER A 77 34.89 -12.74 -24.44
N ARG A 78 34.25 -12.41 -23.30
CA ARG A 78 33.57 -13.37 -22.44
C ARG A 78 32.10 -13.43 -22.86
N LYS A 79 31.64 -14.61 -23.33
CA LYS A 79 30.23 -14.89 -23.60
C LYS A 79 29.39 -14.58 -22.35
N PRO A 80 28.25 -13.89 -22.46
CA PRO A 80 27.30 -13.81 -21.37
C PRO A 80 26.67 -15.19 -21.15
N ALA A 81 26.61 -15.60 -19.89
CA ALA A 81 25.84 -16.75 -19.46
C ALA A 81 24.37 -16.56 -19.87
N LYS A 82 23.79 -17.56 -20.51
CA LYS A 82 22.36 -17.64 -20.76
C LYS A 82 21.63 -17.59 -19.41
N GLU A 83 21.02 -16.46 -19.08
CA GLU A 83 19.90 -16.43 -18.17
C GLU A 83 18.81 -17.31 -18.77
N ALA A 84 18.45 -18.35 -18.03
CA ALA A 84 17.30 -19.18 -18.35
C ALA A 84 16.06 -18.28 -18.32
N ALA A 85 15.46 -18.05 -19.47
CA ALA A 85 14.16 -17.46 -19.60
C ALA A 85 13.17 -18.36 -18.83
N SER A 86 12.77 -17.97 -17.62
CA SER A 86 11.59 -18.49 -16.97
C SER A 86 10.41 -18.12 -17.87
N SER A 87 9.59 -19.12 -18.22
CA SER A 87 8.41 -18.97 -19.04
C SER A 87 7.54 -17.80 -18.55
N ALA A 88 7.08 -16.96 -19.48
CA ALA A 88 6.32 -15.74 -19.25
C ALA A 88 4.91 -15.97 -18.61
N GLY A 89 4.69 -17.02 -17.88
CA GLY A 89 3.41 -17.38 -17.28
C GLY A 89 3.44 -17.60 -15.76
N ASP A 90 4.59 -17.40 -15.10
CA ASP A 90 4.80 -17.96 -13.75
C ASP A 90 5.07 -16.88 -12.65
N ARG A 91 4.89 -15.58 -12.96
CA ARG A 91 5.06 -14.54 -11.94
C ARG A 91 3.74 -14.28 -11.22
N PRO A 92 3.67 -14.57 -9.92
CA PRO A 92 2.43 -14.36 -9.18
C PRO A 92 2.10 -12.88 -9.06
N PHE A 93 0.81 -12.51 -9.15
CA PHE A 93 0.30 -11.17 -8.91
C PHE A 93 0.87 -10.56 -7.62
N ARG A 94 1.33 -9.32 -7.68
CA ARG A 94 1.86 -8.58 -6.54
C ARG A 94 1.18 -7.22 -6.44
N PHE A 95 0.61 -6.90 -5.28
CA PHE A 95 -0.11 -5.66 -5.06
C PHE A 95 0.76 -4.42 -5.31
N TYR A 96 2.02 -4.43 -4.88
CA TYR A 96 2.90 -3.27 -5.02
C TYR A 96 3.46 -3.07 -6.44
N ASP A 97 3.54 -4.11 -7.26
CA ASP A 97 3.91 -4.02 -8.68
C ASP A 97 2.77 -3.37 -9.50
N ASN A 98 1.54 -3.44 -8.99
CA ASN A 98 0.30 -2.94 -9.62
C ASN A 98 -0.22 -1.66 -8.97
N ARG A 99 0.66 -0.78 -8.52
CA ARG A 99 0.29 0.42 -7.78
C ARG A 99 -0.72 1.32 -8.51
N GLN A 100 -0.53 1.56 -9.81
CA GLN A 100 -1.46 2.41 -10.58
C GLN A 100 -2.86 1.80 -10.63
N LYS A 101 -2.96 0.48 -10.76
CA LYS A 101 -4.24 -0.24 -10.68
C LYS A 101 -4.88 -0.09 -9.31
N TYR A 102 -4.08 -0.20 -8.25
CA TYR A 102 -4.53 0.01 -6.88
C TYR A 102 -5.08 1.42 -6.65
N LEU A 103 -4.32 2.45 -7.01
CA LEU A 103 -4.75 3.84 -6.84
C LEU A 103 -6.02 4.15 -7.66
N ALA A 104 -6.09 3.66 -8.90
CA ALA A 104 -7.30 3.79 -9.71
C ALA A 104 -8.49 3.06 -9.07
N PHE A 105 -8.30 1.86 -8.52
CA PHE A 105 -9.33 1.11 -7.82
C PHE A 105 -9.83 1.84 -6.57
N VAL A 106 -8.92 2.30 -5.69
CA VAL A 106 -9.29 3.02 -4.45
C VAL A 106 -10.07 4.30 -4.73
N ASN A 107 -9.68 5.04 -5.81
CA ASN A 107 -10.35 6.29 -6.16
C ASN A 107 -11.69 6.10 -6.90
N THR A 108 -11.91 4.94 -7.49
CA THR A 108 -13.11 4.67 -8.28
C THR A 108 -14.15 3.79 -7.58
N THR A 109 -13.84 3.27 -6.38
CA THR A 109 -14.74 2.41 -5.60
C THR A 109 -14.94 2.93 -4.18
N ASN A 110 -16.02 2.49 -3.53
CA ASN A 110 -16.29 2.78 -2.12
C ASN A 110 -15.86 1.65 -1.16
N GLU A 111 -14.97 0.73 -1.61
CA GLU A 111 -14.52 -0.43 -0.84
C GLU A 111 -14.02 -0.04 0.55
N LYS A 112 -13.08 0.92 0.62
CA LYS A 112 -12.46 1.34 1.88
C LYS A 112 -13.47 1.85 2.91
N ARG A 113 -14.46 2.59 2.44
CA ARG A 113 -15.56 3.07 3.27
C ARG A 113 -16.42 1.89 3.79
N LYS A 114 -16.76 0.94 2.92
CA LYS A 114 -17.57 -0.24 3.31
C LYS A 114 -16.86 -1.14 4.30
N VAL A 115 -15.55 -1.35 4.12
CA VAL A 115 -14.71 -2.06 5.10
C VAL A 115 -14.70 -1.33 6.44
N ALA A 116 -14.51 -0.01 6.44
CA ALA A 116 -14.55 0.78 7.68
C ALA A 116 -15.92 0.73 8.37
N GLU A 117 -17.02 0.83 7.61
CA GLU A 117 -18.39 0.66 8.13
C GLU A 117 -18.59 -0.74 8.74
N ARG A 118 -18.02 -1.78 8.11
CA ARG A 118 -18.07 -3.15 8.65
C ARG A 118 -17.27 -3.26 9.96
N ALA A 119 -16.06 -2.68 9.99
CA ALA A 119 -15.20 -2.69 11.17
C ALA A 119 -15.82 -1.88 12.33
N ALA A 120 -16.47 -0.76 12.04
CA ALA A 120 -17.13 0.07 13.05
C ALA A 120 -18.23 -0.67 13.82
N LYS A 121 -18.86 -1.69 13.24
CA LYS A 121 -19.83 -2.55 13.96
C LYS A 121 -19.19 -3.32 15.11
N GLU A 122 -17.91 -3.69 14.98
CA GLU A 122 -17.19 -4.40 16.05
C GLU A 122 -16.90 -3.46 17.24
N LEU A 123 -16.74 -2.14 17.01
CA LEU A 123 -16.51 -1.16 18.09
C LEU A 123 -17.64 -1.15 19.13
N MET A 124 -18.87 -1.49 18.73
CA MET A 124 -20.03 -1.55 19.64
C MET A 124 -19.92 -2.70 20.65
N LEU A 125 -19.10 -3.68 20.36
CA LEU A 125 -18.92 -4.90 21.16
C LEU A 125 -17.65 -4.86 22.02
N LEU A 126 -16.82 -3.80 21.85
CA LEU A 126 -15.59 -3.64 22.60
C LEU A 126 -15.86 -3.10 24.00
N LYS A 127 -15.05 -3.56 24.94
CA LYS A 127 -14.97 -3.08 26.33
C LYS A 127 -13.49 -2.82 26.64
N PRO A 128 -12.91 -1.77 26.03
CA PRO A 128 -11.49 -1.51 26.23
C PRO A 128 -11.21 -1.14 27.67
N THR A 129 -10.05 -1.57 28.16
CA THR A 129 -9.57 -1.27 29.51
C THR A 129 -8.44 -0.22 29.43
N PRO A 130 -8.36 0.70 30.41
CA PRO A 130 -7.22 1.59 30.49
C PRO A 130 -5.89 0.84 30.40
N PRO A 131 -4.81 1.48 29.86
CA PRO A 131 -4.71 2.92 29.60
C PRO A 131 -5.21 3.35 28.22
N ALA A 132 -5.54 2.45 27.27
CA ALA A 132 -5.92 2.84 25.92
C ALA A 132 -6.78 1.76 25.23
N LEU A 133 -7.63 2.18 24.28
CA LEU A 133 -8.17 1.32 23.25
C LEU A 133 -7.05 0.93 22.27
N ARG A 134 -6.78 -0.36 22.15
CA ARG A 134 -5.66 -0.91 21.35
C ARG A 134 -6.17 -1.49 20.03
N LEU A 135 -5.76 -0.89 18.92
CA LEU A 135 -6.10 -1.32 17.56
C LEU A 135 -4.86 -1.83 16.81
N PHE A 136 -5.02 -2.94 16.11
CA PHE A 136 -4.05 -3.43 15.14
C PHE A 136 -4.65 -3.47 13.73
N ASP A 137 -4.06 -2.76 12.78
CA ASP A 137 -4.41 -2.83 11.35
C ASP A 137 -3.32 -3.62 10.60
N ALA A 138 -3.69 -4.81 10.14
CA ALA A 138 -2.76 -5.77 9.55
C ALA A 138 -2.35 -5.43 8.10
N GLY A 139 -2.98 -4.46 7.48
CA GLY A 139 -2.67 -3.98 6.14
C GLY A 139 -3.26 -2.60 5.97
N MET A 140 -2.60 -1.61 6.56
CA MET A 140 -3.11 -0.25 6.66
C MET A 140 -3.33 0.40 5.29
N GLY A 141 -2.53 -0.01 4.27
CA GLY A 141 -2.57 0.56 2.94
C GLY A 141 -2.38 2.08 2.99
N ASP A 142 -3.16 2.80 2.20
CA ASP A 142 -3.17 4.27 2.15
C ASP A 142 -3.81 4.96 3.38
N GLY A 143 -4.15 4.21 4.42
CA GLY A 143 -4.73 4.72 5.66
C GLY A 143 -6.22 5.10 5.60
N THR A 144 -6.90 4.93 4.47
CA THR A 144 -8.30 5.35 4.33
C THR A 144 -9.23 4.58 5.26
N VAL A 145 -9.09 3.24 5.37
CA VAL A 145 -9.90 2.43 6.31
C VAL A 145 -9.63 2.89 7.74
N LEU A 146 -8.36 3.01 8.12
CA LEU A 146 -7.95 3.43 9.45
C LEU A 146 -8.54 4.79 9.84
N THR A 147 -8.39 5.80 8.98
CA THR A 147 -8.87 7.16 9.30
C THR A 147 -10.39 7.26 9.40
N HIS A 148 -11.13 6.50 8.59
CA HIS A 148 -12.58 6.37 8.76
C HIS A 148 -12.94 5.68 10.09
N LEU A 149 -12.19 4.64 10.45
CA LEU A 149 -12.42 3.93 11.71
C LEU A 149 -12.08 4.79 12.92
N MET A 150 -11.01 5.59 12.88
CA MET A 150 -10.63 6.52 13.96
C MET A 150 -11.76 7.50 14.27
N ARG A 151 -12.49 8.00 13.27
CA ARG A 151 -13.68 8.85 13.50
C ARG A 151 -14.77 8.09 14.27
N ALA A 152 -15.02 6.84 13.89
CA ALA A 152 -15.99 5.99 14.61
C ALA A 152 -15.51 5.65 16.03
N MET A 153 -14.21 5.44 16.21
CA MET A 153 -13.58 5.23 17.53
C MET A 153 -13.75 6.46 18.41
N HIS A 154 -13.43 7.66 17.89
CA HIS A 154 -13.60 8.92 18.61
C HIS A 154 -15.05 9.14 19.02
N ARG A 155 -16.00 8.93 18.12
CA ARG A 155 -17.43 9.04 18.43
C ARG A 155 -17.87 8.09 19.56
N ARG A 156 -17.31 6.87 19.60
CA ARG A 156 -17.69 5.84 20.58
C ARG A 156 -16.95 5.97 21.89
N PHE A 157 -15.68 6.39 21.85
CA PHE A 157 -14.76 6.46 22.99
C PHE A 157 -14.04 7.82 23.01
N PRO A 158 -14.76 8.94 23.20
CA PRO A 158 -14.19 10.28 22.99
C PRO A 158 -13.07 10.66 23.95
N ILE A 159 -13.00 10.03 25.13
CA ILE A 159 -12.02 10.34 26.19
C ILE A 159 -10.96 9.22 26.39
N MET A 160 -11.14 8.06 25.73
CA MET A 160 -10.23 6.93 25.88
C MET A 160 -9.01 7.15 24.97
N PRO A 161 -7.77 7.15 25.48
CA PRO A 161 -6.60 7.20 24.61
C PRO A 161 -6.59 6.07 23.58
N PHE A 162 -6.04 6.32 22.39
CA PHE A 162 -5.88 5.31 21.36
C PHE A 162 -4.44 4.87 21.23
N PHE A 163 -4.22 3.58 21.16
CA PHE A 163 -2.98 2.95 20.74
C PHE A 163 -3.24 2.16 19.45
N ILE A 164 -2.72 2.65 18.35
CA ILE A 164 -2.97 2.11 17.00
C ILE A 164 -1.66 1.64 16.41
N VAL A 165 -1.61 0.39 15.97
CA VAL A 165 -0.48 -0.15 15.20
C VAL A 165 -0.97 -0.49 13.81
N GLY A 166 -0.44 0.21 12.80
CA GLY A 166 -0.64 -0.07 11.39
C GLY A 166 0.58 -0.77 10.80
N LYS A 167 0.37 -1.94 10.20
CA LYS A 167 1.41 -2.64 9.44
C LYS A 167 1.27 -2.29 7.96
N GLU A 168 2.35 -1.73 7.38
CA GLU A 168 2.42 -1.46 5.94
C GLU A 168 3.86 -1.63 5.43
N ILE A 169 4.01 -2.28 4.28
CA ILE A 169 5.31 -2.53 3.65
C ILE A 169 5.59 -1.61 2.46
N SER A 170 4.54 -1.01 1.89
CA SER A 170 4.64 -0.06 0.78
C SER A 170 5.01 1.32 1.30
N LEU A 171 6.16 1.85 0.88
CA LEU A 171 6.59 3.21 1.19
C LEU A 171 5.54 4.26 0.80
N GLU A 172 4.95 4.10 -0.36
CA GLU A 172 4.00 5.07 -0.89
C GLU A 172 2.67 5.05 -0.14
N ASP A 173 2.21 3.87 0.29
CA ASP A 173 1.00 3.77 1.10
C ASP A 173 1.22 4.38 2.48
N VAL A 174 2.42 4.24 3.05
CA VAL A 174 2.79 4.93 4.30
C VAL A 174 2.76 6.45 4.10
N ARG A 175 3.31 6.97 3.00
CA ARG A 175 3.25 8.41 2.67
C ARG A 175 1.81 8.92 2.61
N LEU A 176 0.95 8.22 1.83
CA LEU A 176 -0.47 8.55 1.72
C LEU A 176 -1.22 8.47 3.06
N SER A 177 -0.82 7.53 3.92
CA SER A 177 -1.38 7.41 5.27
C SER A 177 -1.00 8.61 6.13
N LEU A 178 0.28 9.01 6.12
CA LEU A 178 0.76 10.15 6.91
C LEU A 178 0.08 11.46 6.53
N GLU A 179 -0.22 11.68 5.23
CA GLU A 179 -0.97 12.85 4.77
C GLU A 179 -2.38 12.97 5.37
N LYS A 180 -2.98 11.85 5.79
CA LYS A 180 -4.34 11.79 6.36
C LYS A 180 -4.39 11.88 7.88
N LEU A 181 -3.24 11.79 8.57
CA LEU A 181 -3.18 11.75 10.02
C LEU A 181 -3.29 13.10 10.73
N PRO A 182 -2.86 14.26 10.17
CA PRO A 182 -2.94 15.55 10.85
C PRO A 182 -4.32 15.85 11.44
N ASP A 183 -5.37 15.71 10.65
CA ASP A 183 -6.75 15.93 11.10
C ASP A 183 -7.19 14.91 12.17
N ARG A 184 -6.61 13.70 12.15
CA ARG A 184 -6.94 12.67 13.14
C ARG A 184 -6.34 13.00 14.50
N PHE A 185 -5.13 13.57 14.54
CA PHE A 185 -4.51 14.08 15.77
C PHE A 185 -5.23 15.31 16.31
N MET A 186 -5.82 16.13 15.43
CA MET A 186 -6.68 17.25 15.87
C MET A 186 -8.00 16.76 16.45
N GLU A 187 -8.66 15.79 15.81
CA GLU A 187 -9.95 15.25 16.26
C GLU A 187 -9.82 14.45 17.56
N HIS A 188 -8.75 13.65 17.69
CA HIS A 188 -8.48 12.82 18.88
C HIS A 188 -7.02 12.97 19.35
N PRO A 189 -6.71 14.02 20.12
CA PRO A 189 -5.35 14.35 20.53
C PRO A 189 -4.64 13.24 21.31
N ALA A 190 -5.38 12.49 22.13
CA ALA A 190 -4.87 11.38 22.93
C ALA A 190 -4.67 10.10 22.09
N SER A 191 -3.94 10.22 20.97
CA SER A 191 -3.63 9.10 20.08
C SER A 191 -2.13 8.84 20.00
N VAL A 192 -1.75 7.56 20.07
CA VAL A 192 -0.44 7.05 19.68
C VAL A 192 -0.62 6.19 18.45
N ILE A 193 -0.02 6.58 17.34
CA ILE A 193 -0.07 5.85 16.07
C ILE A 193 1.33 5.30 15.79
N VAL A 194 1.39 3.99 15.56
CA VAL A 194 2.63 3.27 15.22
C VAL A 194 2.49 2.71 13.82
N ILE A 195 3.44 3.00 12.94
CA ILE A 195 3.49 2.44 11.60
C ILE A 195 4.73 1.54 11.50
N THR A 196 4.58 0.33 10.97
CA THR A 196 5.68 -0.62 10.90
C THR A 196 5.65 -1.47 9.63
N ASN A 197 6.85 -1.82 9.12
CA ASN A 197 7.02 -2.74 8.00
C ASN A 197 7.27 -4.20 8.44
N LEU A 198 7.21 -4.49 9.72
CA LEU A 198 7.41 -5.81 10.30
C LEU A 198 6.44 -6.85 9.73
N TYR A 199 6.82 -8.13 9.76
CA TYR A 199 5.93 -9.21 9.33
C TYR A 199 4.75 -9.40 10.26
N TYR A 200 3.69 -10.06 9.80
CA TYR A 200 2.47 -10.27 10.60
C TYR A 200 2.71 -11.00 11.93
N ALA A 201 3.76 -11.82 12.01
CA ALA A 201 4.14 -12.46 13.27
C ALA A 201 4.93 -11.55 14.23
N GLU A 202 5.42 -10.42 13.73
CA GLU A 202 6.30 -9.49 14.44
C GLU A 202 5.60 -8.16 14.77
N ALA A 203 4.82 -7.65 13.80
CA ALA A 203 4.19 -6.35 13.87
C ALA A 203 3.27 -6.15 15.09
N PRO A 204 2.41 -7.11 15.49
CA PRO A 204 1.59 -6.96 16.68
C PRO A 204 2.40 -6.81 17.98
N TRP A 205 3.64 -7.30 17.96
CA TRP A 205 4.54 -7.28 19.11
C TRP A 205 5.58 -6.16 19.04
N LEU A 206 5.64 -5.41 17.93
CA LEU A 206 6.65 -4.41 17.60
C LEU A 206 8.08 -4.93 17.76
N ARG A 207 8.28 -6.22 17.52
CA ARG A 207 9.53 -6.91 17.75
C ARG A 207 9.87 -7.86 16.61
N PRO A 208 11.01 -7.66 15.94
CA PRO A 208 11.52 -8.63 14.98
C PRO A 208 11.78 -10.00 15.60
N ALA A 209 11.55 -11.08 14.85
CA ALA A 209 11.67 -12.46 15.36
C ALA A 209 13.12 -12.89 15.61
N SER A 210 14.09 -12.37 14.82
CA SER A 210 15.50 -12.75 14.96
C SER A 210 16.30 -11.72 15.76
N VAL A 211 17.30 -12.18 16.50
CA VAL A 211 18.23 -11.31 17.25
C VAL A 211 18.93 -10.31 16.32
N LYS A 212 19.36 -10.77 15.13
CA LYS A 212 19.98 -9.92 14.12
C LYS A 212 19.05 -8.81 13.66
N SER A 213 17.80 -9.14 13.35
CA SER A 213 16.79 -8.15 12.93
C SER A 213 16.43 -7.21 14.09
N ALA A 214 16.34 -7.73 15.31
CA ALA A 214 16.06 -6.90 16.48
C ALA A 214 17.18 -5.88 16.75
N ALA A 215 18.45 -6.27 16.57
CA ALA A 215 19.60 -5.36 16.68
C ALA A 215 19.64 -4.31 15.54
N ALA A 216 19.04 -4.61 14.38
CA ALA A 216 18.97 -3.71 13.24
C ALA A 216 17.66 -2.88 13.20
N LEU A 217 16.83 -2.95 14.25
CA LEU A 217 15.55 -2.27 14.30
C LEU A 217 15.72 -0.76 14.22
N ASN A 218 15.13 -0.16 13.20
CA ASN A 218 15.08 1.28 12.99
C ASN A 218 13.84 1.85 13.69
N TRP A 219 14.04 2.35 14.90
CA TRP A 219 12.99 2.93 15.73
C TRP A 219 13.04 4.44 15.69
N ARG A 220 11.93 5.06 15.29
CA ARG A 220 11.78 6.52 15.29
C ARG A 220 10.56 6.91 16.09
N GLU A 221 10.74 7.80 17.04
CA GLU A 221 9.68 8.44 17.80
C GLU A 221 9.55 9.89 17.37
N VAL A 222 8.30 10.36 17.17
CA VAL A 222 7.95 11.69 16.72
C VAL A 222 6.86 12.25 17.62
N ALA A 223 7.22 13.23 18.42
CA ALA A 223 6.30 14.01 19.22
C ALA A 223 5.93 15.28 18.44
N LEU A 224 4.72 15.32 17.87
CA LEU A 224 4.24 16.44 17.07
C LEU A 224 4.04 17.68 17.94
N GLU A 225 4.63 18.78 17.52
CA GLU A 225 4.57 20.10 18.18
C GLU A 225 3.62 21.02 17.40
N GLY A 226 3.00 21.98 18.08
CA GLY A 226 2.06 22.92 17.47
C GLY A 226 0.60 22.60 17.85
N ASP A 227 -0.33 23.34 17.23
CA ASP A 227 -1.75 23.29 17.55
C ASP A 227 -2.66 23.20 16.30
N SER A 228 -2.07 23.01 15.11
CA SER A 228 -2.79 22.94 13.85
C SER A 228 -2.47 21.68 13.03
N ALA A 229 -3.44 21.25 12.23
CA ALA A 229 -3.22 20.16 11.27
C ALA A 229 -2.14 20.50 10.24
N TYR A 230 -1.96 21.79 9.91
CA TYR A 230 -0.90 22.25 9.00
C TYR A 230 0.48 21.95 9.58
N GLU A 231 0.76 22.36 10.82
CA GLU A 231 2.05 22.14 11.47
C GLU A 231 2.35 20.65 11.64
N TYR A 232 1.36 19.83 11.94
CA TYR A 232 1.52 18.38 12.00
C TYR A 232 1.84 17.80 10.61
N GLY A 233 1.18 18.31 9.56
CA GLY A 233 1.44 17.91 8.19
C GLY A 233 2.88 18.15 7.76
N GLU A 234 3.42 19.35 8.03
CA GLU A 234 4.81 19.71 7.72
C GLU A 234 5.81 18.80 8.46
N GLN A 235 5.57 18.51 9.74
CA GLN A 235 6.43 17.61 10.52
C GLN A 235 6.38 16.17 10.02
N LEU A 236 5.19 15.68 9.60
CA LEU A 236 5.05 14.35 9.02
C LEU A 236 5.68 14.26 7.63
N ALA A 237 5.55 15.30 6.80
CA ALA A 237 6.20 15.36 5.49
C ALA A 237 7.75 15.36 5.61
N ALA A 238 8.29 15.99 6.65
CA ALA A 238 9.73 15.99 6.93
C ALA A 238 10.31 14.60 7.27
N LEU A 239 9.46 13.59 7.50
CA LEU A 239 9.90 12.22 7.75
C LEU A 239 10.31 11.47 6.49
N ASP A 240 10.15 12.02 5.30
CA ASP A 240 10.43 11.34 4.04
C ASP A 240 11.82 10.66 3.97
N PRO A 241 12.93 11.29 4.41
CA PRO A 241 14.24 10.63 4.41
C PRO A 241 14.28 9.37 5.30
N PHE A 242 13.60 9.40 6.46
CA PHE A 242 13.49 8.23 7.33
C PHE A 242 12.67 7.11 6.70
N LEU A 243 11.58 7.47 6.02
CA LEU A 243 10.73 6.50 5.32
C LEU A 243 11.45 5.84 4.15
N VAL A 244 12.19 6.62 3.35
CA VAL A 244 12.99 6.10 2.22
C VAL A 244 14.05 5.10 2.70
N ASP A 245 14.73 5.38 3.81
CA ASP A 245 15.68 4.44 4.41
C ASP A 245 14.98 3.22 5.02
N GLY A 246 13.91 3.44 5.78
CA GLY A 246 13.24 2.43 6.57
C GLY A 246 12.34 1.47 5.79
N TRP A 247 11.72 1.92 4.70
CA TRP A 247 10.74 1.14 3.91
C TRP A 247 11.29 0.60 2.59
N GLN A 248 12.60 0.36 2.53
CA GLN A 248 13.18 -0.36 1.39
C GLN A 248 12.72 -1.83 1.39
N VAL A 249 12.32 -2.31 0.21
CA VAL A 249 11.78 -3.65 0.01
C VAL A 249 12.64 -4.42 -0.98
N LYS A 250 12.83 -5.70 -0.71
CA LYS A 250 13.39 -6.69 -1.62
C LYS A 250 12.43 -7.84 -1.83
N SER A 251 12.48 -8.47 -2.98
CA SER A 251 11.70 -9.68 -3.26
C SER A 251 12.38 -10.91 -2.69
N SER A 252 11.61 -11.81 -2.10
CA SER A 252 12.10 -13.15 -1.71
C SER A 252 12.44 -13.96 -2.95
N GLU A 253 13.64 -14.51 -3.06
CA GLU A 253 14.04 -15.38 -4.15
C GLU A 253 13.17 -16.65 -4.25
N LYS A 254 12.68 -17.15 -3.11
CA LYS A 254 11.88 -18.38 -3.04
C LYS A 254 10.40 -18.18 -3.37
N THR A 255 9.82 -17.05 -2.93
CA THR A 255 8.35 -16.87 -2.97
C THR A 255 7.93 -15.63 -3.75
N GLY A 256 8.88 -14.76 -4.14
CA GLY A 256 8.61 -13.48 -4.74
C GLY A 256 7.88 -12.48 -3.82
N ASN A 257 7.62 -12.82 -2.57
CA ASN A 257 6.94 -11.92 -1.64
C ASN A 257 7.86 -10.76 -1.21
N PRO A 258 7.29 -9.56 -0.96
CA PRO A 258 8.05 -8.43 -0.46
C PRO A 258 8.58 -8.71 0.95
N MET A 259 9.83 -8.37 1.16
CA MET A 259 10.51 -8.43 2.45
C MET A 259 11.14 -7.08 2.74
N TYR A 260 11.02 -6.60 3.96
CA TYR A 260 11.76 -5.41 4.37
C TYR A 260 13.28 -5.66 4.29
N VAL A 261 14.02 -4.64 3.90
CA VAL A 261 15.50 -4.65 3.98
C VAL A 261 15.92 -4.39 5.41
N ARG A 262 15.27 -3.44 6.07
CA ARG A 262 15.48 -3.03 7.46
C ARG A 262 14.16 -3.05 8.22
N PRO A 263 14.06 -3.72 9.38
CA PRO A 263 12.88 -3.64 10.22
C PRO A 263 12.73 -2.22 10.76
N SER A 264 11.56 -1.62 10.62
CA SER A 264 11.33 -0.22 10.98
C SER A 264 10.03 -0.04 11.74
N VAL A 265 10.06 0.84 12.73
CA VAL A 265 8.92 1.25 13.56
C VAL A 265 8.95 2.78 13.68
N LEU A 266 7.85 3.41 13.31
CA LEU A 266 7.60 4.84 13.45
C LEU A 266 6.49 5.05 14.49
N VAL A 267 6.78 5.74 15.57
CA VAL A 267 5.82 6.08 16.64
C VAL A 267 5.49 7.56 16.56
N ILE A 268 4.22 7.92 16.51
CA ILE A 268 3.75 9.30 16.34
C ILE A 268 2.69 9.60 17.39
N TYR A 269 2.84 10.74 18.07
CA TYR A 269 1.87 11.25 19.04
C TYR A 269 2.02 12.77 19.19
N ARG A 270 1.05 13.42 19.83
CA ARG A 270 1.16 14.85 20.13
C ARG A 270 1.98 15.09 21.38
N LYS A 271 2.91 16.03 21.33
CA LYS A 271 3.81 16.38 22.45
C LYS A 271 3.06 16.92 23.67
N ASP A 272 2.04 17.74 23.45
CA ASP A 272 1.21 18.33 24.50
C ASP A 272 0.37 17.30 25.28
N HIS A 273 0.21 16.08 24.74
CA HIS A 273 -0.47 14.96 25.39
C HIS A 273 0.49 13.87 25.88
N SER A 274 1.80 14.07 25.77
CA SER A 274 2.82 13.05 26.11
C SER A 274 2.71 12.55 27.55
N PHE A 275 2.40 13.42 28.51
CA PHE A 275 2.20 13.03 29.92
C PHE A 275 1.05 12.05 30.10
N LEU A 276 -0.10 12.32 29.45
CA LEU A 276 -1.27 11.43 29.47
C LEU A 276 -0.97 10.09 28.79
N LEU A 277 -0.13 10.13 27.77
CA LEU A 277 0.20 8.98 26.92
C LEU A 277 1.45 8.21 27.36
N ASP A 278 2.13 8.59 28.45
CA ASP A 278 3.40 7.95 28.87
C ASP A 278 3.29 6.42 29.00
N SER A 279 2.19 5.94 29.58
CA SER A 279 1.92 4.49 29.70
C SER A 279 1.43 3.83 28.40
N VAL A 280 1.13 4.62 27.35
CA VAL A 280 0.61 4.16 26.04
C VAL A 280 1.69 4.16 24.98
N ILE A 281 2.62 5.14 25.03
CA ILE A 281 3.72 5.26 24.07
C ILE A 281 4.64 4.04 24.19
N PRO A 282 4.77 3.23 23.12
CA PRO A 282 5.60 2.03 23.18
C PRO A 282 7.08 2.39 23.16
N LYS A 283 7.88 1.59 23.87
CA LYS A 283 9.35 1.77 23.94
C LYS A 283 10.06 0.57 23.31
N PRO A 284 11.24 0.76 22.68
CA PRO A 284 12.02 -0.35 22.14
C PRO A 284 12.23 -1.45 23.19
N GLY A 285 12.02 -2.71 22.78
CA GLY A 285 12.18 -3.87 23.65
C GLY A 285 10.97 -4.20 24.54
N GLN A 286 9.98 -3.32 24.63
CA GLN A 286 8.70 -3.67 25.25
C GLN A 286 7.90 -4.60 24.34
N VAL A 287 7.18 -5.55 24.96
CA VAL A 287 6.31 -6.48 24.22
C VAL A 287 4.97 -5.81 23.98
N GLY A 288 4.58 -5.71 22.71
CA GLY A 288 3.24 -5.26 22.28
C GLY A 288 2.14 -6.30 22.55
N GLY A 289 1.09 -6.29 21.72
CA GLY A 289 -0.05 -7.20 21.85
C GLY A 289 -1.15 -6.66 22.74
N GLY A 290 -2.12 -7.52 23.09
CA GLY A 290 -3.25 -7.14 23.94
C GLY A 290 -4.28 -6.26 23.19
N TYR A 291 -4.49 -6.49 21.89
CA TYR A 291 -5.39 -5.66 21.07
C TYR A 291 -6.86 -5.94 21.38
N ASP A 292 -7.64 -4.87 21.53
CA ASP A 292 -9.10 -4.92 21.65
C ASP A 292 -9.75 -5.18 20.29
N LEU A 293 -9.17 -4.60 19.21
CA LEU A 293 -9.60 -4.84 17.85
C LEU A 293 -8.39 -5.03 16.93
N ALA A 294 -8.42 -6.08 16.14
CA ALA A 294 -7.53 -6.27 15.01
C ALA A 294 -8.36 -6.31 13.72
N ILE A 295 -7.83 -5.70 12.65
CA ILE A 295 -8.44 -5.72 11.32
C ILE A 295 -7.44 -6.34 10.36
N ALA A 296 -7.91 -7.31 9.58
CA ALA A 296 -7.16 -7.93 8.51
C ALA A 296 -8.01 -7.88 7.23
N SER A 297 -7.95 -6.73 6.53
CA SER A 297 -8.68 -6.51 5.28
C SER A 297 -7.75 -6.74 4.10
N GLN A 298 -8.09 -7.71 3.26
CA GLN A 298 -7.33 -8.12 2.05
C GLN A 298 -5.82 -8.33 2.30
N PRO A 299 -5.39 -8.96 3.43
CA PRO A 299 -3.98 -8.97 3.83
C PRO A 299 -3.14 -10.03 3.08
N TRP A 300 -3.76 -10.75 2.16
CA TRP A 300 -3.13 -11.83 1.38
C TRP A 300 -3.60 -11.84 -0.06
N ARG A 301 -2.86 -12.54 -0.91
CA ARG A 301 -3.31 -12.82 -2.27
C ARG A 301 -4.44 -13.85 -2.28
N ALA A 302 -5.46 -13.62 -3.12
CA ALA A 302 -6.67 -14.45 -3.18
C ALA A 302 -6.35 -15.94 -3.38
N ARG A 303 -5.41 -16.26 -4.28
CA ARG A 303 -5.04 -17.64 -4.67
C ARG A 303 -4.15 -18.38 -3.67
N MET A 304 -3.73 -17.73 -2.55
CA MET A 304 -2.94 -18.44 -1.52
C MET A 304 -3.79 -19.48 -0.81
N SER A 305 -3.15 -20.58 -0.40
CA SER A 305 -3.83 -21.66 0.36
C SER A 305 -4.32 -21.18 1.72
N ALA A 306 -5.30 -21.87 2.28
CA ALA A 306 -5.83 -21.59 3.62
C ALA A 306 -4.74 -21.70 4.70
N GLU A 307 -3.84 -22.68 4.59
CA GLU A 307 -2.73 -22.89 5.52
C GLU A 307 -1.77 -21.69 5.53
N PHE A 308 -1.46 -21.15 4.34
CA PHE A 308 -0.62 -19.97 4.24
C PHE A 308 -1.29 -18.74 4.87
N LYS A 309 -2.54 -18.46 4.48
CA LYS A 309 -3.32 -17.33 5.00
C LYS A 309 -3.43 -17.39 6.53
N VAL A 310 -3.68 -18.59 7.06
CA VAL A 310 -3.81 -18.83 8.49
C VAL A 310 -2.46 -18.76 9.19
N GLY A 311 -1.49 -19.56 8.80
CA GLY A 311 -0.22 -19.68 9.51
C GLY A 311 0.64 -18.43 9.46
N LYS A 312 0.56 -17.64 8.36
CA LYS A 312 1.37 -16.43 8.19
C LYS A 312 0.69 -15.15 8.63
N VAL A 313 -0.65 -15.11 8.63
CA VAL A 313 -1.40 -13.88 8.93
C VAL A 313 -2.35 -14.04 10.11
N LEU A 314 -3.35 -14.92 9.99
CA LEU A 314 -4.45 -14.94 10.97
C LEU A 314 -4.00 -15.43 12.36
N ALA A 315 -3.29 -16.55 12.43
CA ALA A 315 -2.88 -17.13 13.71
C ALA A 315 -1.97 -16.20 14.54
N PRO A 316 -0.95 -15.54 13.96
CA PRO A 316 -0.17 -14.54 14.68
C PRO A 316 -1.03 -13.40 15.24
N ILE A 317 -1.97 -12.88 14.47
CA ILE A 317 -2.83 -11.76 14.90
C ILE A 317 -3.79 -12.22 16.00
N VAL A 318 -4.41 -13.39 15.85
CA VAL A 318 -5.30 -13.95 16.88
C VAL A 318 -4.59 -14.16 18.21
N ARG A 319 -3.33 -14.63 18.18
CA ARG A 319 -2.51 -14.78 19.41
C ARG A 319 -2.20 -13.45 20.10
N ALA A 320 -2.22 -12.34 19.35
CA ALA A 320 -1.96 -11.00 19.88
C ALA A 320 -3.20 -10.28 20.45
N LEU A 321 -4.39 -10.88 20.35
CA LEU A 321 -5.60 -10.30 20.91
C LEU A 321 -5.54 -10.28 22.46
N GLY A 322 -6.02 -9.19 23.05
CA GLY A 322 -6.27 -9.07 24.47
C GLY A 322 -7.50 -9.87 24.94
N ALA A 323 -7.76 -9.90 26.23
CA ALA A 323 -8.99 -10.47 26.79
C ALA A 323 -10.20 -9.75 26.16
N ALA A 324 -11.20 -10.50 25.70
CA ALA A 324 -12.35 -10.02 24.94
C ALA A 324 -11.99 -9.32 23.60
N GLY A 325 -10.72 -9.29 23.20
CA GLY A 325 -10.24 -8.72 21.94
C GLY A 325 -10.83 -9.46 20.73
N ARG A 326 -10.98 -8.74 19.62
CA ARG A 326 -11.68 -9.20 18.41
C ARG A 326 -10.80 -9.01 17.18
N LEU A 327 -10.71 -10.02 16.32
CA LEU A 327 -10.17 -9.91 14.96
C LEU A 327 -11.35 -9.89 13.98
N LEU A 328 -11.44 -8.87 13.16
CA LEU A 328 -12.24 -8.86 11.94
C LEU A 328 -11.34 -9.17 10.75
N ALA A 329 -11.62 -10.26 10.05
CA ALA A 329 -10.99 -10.59 8.78
C ALA A 329 -11.97 -10.34 7.62
N VAL A 330 -11.47 -9.75 6.54
CA VAL A 330 -12.22 -9.42 5.32
C VAL A 330 -11.42 -9.90 4.10
N GLN A 331 -12.07 -10.56 3.17
CA GLN A 331 -11.50 -10.93 1.88
C GLN A 331 -12.56 -10.90 0.77
N SER A 332 -12.14 -10.69 -0.47
CA SER A 332 -13.02 -10.83 -1.63
C SER A 332 -13.48 -12.27 -1.79
N CYS A 333 -14.74 -12.46 -2.15
CA CYS A 333 -15.36 -13.77 -2.29
C CYS A 333 -15.97 -14.02 -3.67
N GLY A 334 -15.96 -13.02 -4.58
CA GLY A 334 -16.49 -13.15 -5.92
C GLY A 334 -18.01 -13.30 -5.97
N GLN A 335 -18.51 -14.04 -6.96
CA GLN A 335 -19.95 -14.19 -7.26
C GLN A 335 -20.62 -12.82 -7.53
N ASP A 336 -19.95 -11.99 -8.29
CA ASP A 336 -20.31 -10.61 -8.56
C ASP A 336 -20.04 -10.25 -10.03
N PRO A 337 -20.52 -9.07 -10.51
CA PRO A 337 -20.31 -8.63 -11.89
C PRO A 337 -18.85 -8.50 -12.30
N ALA A 338 -17.94 -8.21 -11.35
CA ALA A 338 -16.51 -8.10 -11.65
C ALA A 338 -15.90 -9.46 -11.98
N GLN A 339 -16.28 -10.51 -11.25
CA GLN A 339 -15.87 -11.88 -11.60
C GLN A 339 -16.56 -12.34 -12.90
N GLU A 340 -17.84 -12.00 -13.13
CA GLU A 340 -18.50 -12.28 -14.41
C GLU A 340 -17.73 -11.67 -15.57
N LEU A 341 -17.27 -10.43 -15.43
CA LEU A 341 -16.47 -9.76 -16.47
C LEU A 341 -15.14 -10.49 -16.73
N VAL A 342 -14.43 -10.86 -15.67
CA VAL A 342 -13.18 -11.60 -15.80
C VAL A 342 -13.40 -12.96 -16.46
N ASN A 343 -14.47 -13.67 -16.11
CA ASN A 343 -14.81 -14.97 -16.68
C ASN A 343 -15.27 -14.91 -18.16
N LYS A 344 -15.69 -13.76 -18.67
CA LYS A 344 -15.91 -13.58 -20.11
C LYS A 344 -14.61 -13.61 -20.92
N VAL A 345 -13.49 -13.23 -20.30
CA VAL A 345 -12.16 -13.23 -20.94
C VAL A 345 -11.39 -14.49 -20.58
N TRP A 346 -11.51 -14.96 -19.35
CA TRP A 346 -10.86 -16.17 -18.82
C TRP A 346 -11.91 -17.06 -18.13
N PRO A 347 -12.58 -17.96 -18.86
CA PRO A 347 -13.74 -18.73 -18.34
C PRO A 347 -13.44 -19.59 -17.11
N ASP A 348 -12.21 -20.08 -16.99
CA ASP A 348 -11.79 -20.96 -15.89
C ASP A 348 -11.15 -20.23 -14.72
N GLU A 349 -11.30 -18.91 -14.67
CA GLU A 349 -10.67 -18.11 -13.63
C GLU A 349 -11.44 -18.15 -12.30
N GLU A 350 -10.84 -18.73 -11.28
CA GLU A 350 -11.42 -18.86 -9.95
C GLU A 350 -10.44 -18.42 -8.86
N PRO A 351 -10.28 -17.12 -8.63
CA PRO A 351 -9.29 -16.61 -7.65
C PRO A 351 -9.70 -16.85 -6.20
N PHE A 352 -10.99 -16.98 -5.90
CA PHE A 352 -11.55 -16.96 -4.54
C PHE A 352 -11.94 -18.36 -4.03
N LYS A 353 -11.08 -19.37 -4.25
CA LYS A 353 -11.35 -20.77 -3.86
C LYS A 353 -11.48 -20.98 -2.34
N VAL A 354 -10.74 -20.20 -1.56
CA VAL A 354 -10.66 -20.36 -0.11
C VAL A 354 -11.66 -19.40 0.55
N ASN A 355 -12.74 -19.94 1.10
CA ASN A 355 -13.77 -19.14 1.77
C ASN A 355 -13.54 -19.04 3.29
N ARG A 356 -14.35 -18.21 3.97
CA ARG A 356 -14.25 -17.96 5.42
C ARG A 356 -14.42 -19.21 6.28
N HIS A 357 -15.24 -20.18 5.83
CA HIS A 357 -15.46 -21.41 6.60
C HIS A 357 -14.23 -22.30 6.61
N GLU A 358 -13.55 -22.41 5.47
CA GLU A 358 -12.30 -23.12 5.35
C GLU A 358 -11.19 -22.43 6.16
N LEU A 359 -11.08 -21.10 6.09
CA LEU A 359 -10.12 -20.34 6.90
C LEU A 359 -10.32 -20.58 8.40
N ILE A 360 -11.56 -20.58 8.88
CA ILE A 360 -11.85 -20.84 10.30
C ILE A 360 -11.54 -22.30 10.67
N LYS A 361 -11.83 -23.27 9.80
CA LYS A 361 -11.48 -24.67 10.03
C LYS A 361 -9.97 -24.84 10.19
N VAL A 362 -9.18 -24.28 9.27
CA VAL A 362 -7.72 -24.37 9.32
C VAL A 362 -7.17 -23.56 10.51
N LEU A 363 -7.75 -22.40 10.83
CA LEU A 363 -7.32 -21.57 11.98
C LEU A 363 -7.53 -22.31 13.31
N ARG A 364 -8.64 -23.02 13.48
CA ARG A 364 -8.87 -23.85 14.66
C ARG A 364 -7.83 -24.95 14.80
N ALA A 365 -7.48 -25.60 13.69
CA ALA A 365 -6.45 -26.64 13.66
C ALA A 365 -5.07 -26.07 14.01
N GLU A 366 -4.71 -24.91 13.43
CA GLU A 366 -3.44 -24.20 13.68
C GLU A 366 -3.29 -23.72 15.14
N LEU A 367 -4.37 -23.27 15.75
CA LEU A 367 -4.38 -22.87 17.16
C LEU A 367 -4.36 -24.08 18.12
N GLY A 368 -4.74 -25.26 17.66
CA GLY A 368 -4.72 -26.48 18.45
C GLY A 368 -5.50 -26.34 19.77
N ARG A 369 -4.85 -26.62 20.89
CA ARG A 369 -5.47 -26.51 22.23
C ARG A 369 -5.90 -25.09 22.58
N ASP A 370 -5.22 -24.08 22.05
CA ASP A 370 -5.52 -22.66 22.32
C ASP A 370 -6.83 -22.21 21.66
N ALA A 371 -7.34 -22.95 20.65
CA ALA A 371 -8.61 -22.65 19.99
C ALA A 371 -9.79 -22.56 20.98
N ARG A 372 -9.74 -23.27 22.11
CA ARG A 372 -10.75 -23.21 23.19
C ARG A 372 -10.90 -21.82 23.82
N ASN A 373 -9.86 -20.99 23.73
CA ASN A 373 -9.84 -19.63 24.28
C ASN A 373 -10.51 -18.61 23.34
N PHE A 374 -11.00 -19.03 22.19
CA PHE A 374 -11.58 -18.16 21.18
C PHE A 374 -12.97 -18.60 20.77
N ASN A 375 -13.78 -17.61 20.39
CA ASN A 375 -15.04 -17.81 19.69
C ASN A 375 -14.83 -17.47 18.20
N PHE A 376 -15.35 -18.31 17.32
CA PHE A 376 -15.24 -18.17 15.86
C PHE A 376 -16.64 -17.92 15.30
N VAL A 377 -16.85 -16.74 14.73
CA VAL A 377 -18.14 -16.30 14.22
C VAL A 377 -18.07 -16.15 12.70
N THR A 378 -18.59 -17.13 11.99
CA THR A 378 -18.69 -17.11 10.52
C THR A 378 -19.83 -16.23 10.03
N GLY A 379 -20.89 -16.09 10.81
CA GLY A 379 -22.14 -15.46 10.38
C GLY A 379 -22.87 -16.24 9.27
N SER A 380 -24.14 -15.94 9.05
CA SER A 380 -24.83 -16.29 7.81
C SER A 380 -24.33 -15.43 6.65
N ASP A 381 -24.49 -15.88 5.41
CA ASP A 381 -24.05 -15.12 4.23
C ASP A 381 -24.63 -13.70 4.22
N SER A 382 -25.88 -13.52 4.59
CA SER A 382 -26.54 -12.22 4.70
C SER A 382 -25.90 -11.24 5.70
N LYS A 383 -25.12 -11.75 6.67
CA LYS A 383 -24.40 -10.94 7.67
C LYS A 383 -22.90 -10.85 7.40
N ALA A 384 -22.35 -11.88 6.77
CA ALA A 384 -20.92 -12.01 6.53
C ALA A 384 -20.51 -11.40 5.19
N ILE A 385 -21.35 -11.51 4.15
CA ILE A 385 -21.09 -10.96 2.84
C ILE A 385 -21.64 -9.53 2.77
N PHE A 386 -20.82 -8.61 2.30
CA PHE A 386 -21.23 -7.23 2.05
C PHE A 386 -20.73 -6.76 0.70
N ARG A 387 -21.52 -5.88 0.12
CA ARG A 387 -21.28 -5.34 -1.21
C ARG A 387 -20.62 -3.96 -1.13
N TYR A 388 -19.68 -3.72 -2.03
CA TYR A 388 -19.19 -2.39 -2.35
C TYR A 388 -19.26 -2.14 -3.86
N GLU A 389 -19.18 -0.88 -4.27
CA GLU A 389 -19.56 -0.47 -5.63
C GLU A 389 -18.51 0.44 -6.23
N MET A 390 -18.38 0.37 -7.54
CA MET A 390 -17.69 1.40 -8.29
C MET A 390 -18.56 2.66 -8.36
N HIS A 391 -17.92 3.83 -8.23
CA HIS A 391 -18.59 5.12 -8.37
C HIS A 391 -19.01 5.33 -9.83
N THR A 392 -20.29 5.14 -10.12
CA THR A 392 -20.90 5.41 -11.43
C THR A 392 -22.24 6.09 -11.23
N LEU A 393 -22.54 7.07 -12.09
CA LEU A 393 -23.87 7.63 -12.15
C LEU A 393 -24.76 6.71 -13.00
N PRO A 394 -26.06 6.57 -12.69
CA PRO A 394 -26.99 5.79 -13.51
C PRO A 394 -27.00 6.20 -14.99
N SER A 395 -26.81 7.49 -15.29
CA SER A 395 -26.72 8.02 -16.65
C SER A 395 -25.49 7.56 -17.42
N GLU A 396 -24.38 7.23 -16.73
CA GLU A 396 -23.12 6.82 -17.36
C GLU A 396 -23.17 5.38 -17.90
N VAL A 397 -24.14 4.58 -17.48
CA VAL A 397 -24.25 3.15 -17.84
C VAL A 397 -25.52 2.82 -18.65
N GLN A 398 -26.26 3.84 -19.17
CA GLN A 398 -27.50 3.63 -19.89
C GLN A 398 -27.27 3.40 -21.38
N GLN A 399 -27.15 4.44 -22.20
CA GLN A 399 -27.14 4.33 -23.67
C GLN A 399 -25.71 4.21 -24.23
N SER A 400 -24.87 5.15 -23.93
CA SER A 400 -23.44 5.10 -24.28
C SER A 400 -22.59 5.18 -23.01
N ILE A 401 -21.69 4.22 -22.84
CA ILE A 401 -20.78 4.20 -21.70
C ILE A 401 -19.49 4.86 -22.14
N GLY A 402 -19.06 5.90 -21.40
CA GLY A 402 -17.82 6.61 -21.67
C GLY A 402 -16.60 5.69 -21.52
N THR A 403 -15.57 5.93 -22.33
CA THR A 403 -14.34 5.13 -22.33
C THR A 403 -13.67 5.10 -20.95
N SER A 404 -13.67 6.24 -20.23
CA SER A 404 -13.12 6.32 -18.87
C SER A 404 -13.83 5.39 -17.91
N THR A 405 -15.18 5.29 -17.99
CA THR A 405 -15.98 4.38 -17.16
C THR A 405 -15.67 2.93 -17.49
N LEU A 406 -15.51 2.59 -18.78
CA LEU A 406 -15.11 1.24 -19.21
C LEU A 406 -13.73 0.87 -18.68
N PHE A 407 -12.74 1.76 -18.78
CA PHE A 407 -11.40 1.51 -18.26
C PHE A 407 -11.36 1.40 -16.74
N ALA A 408 -12.12 2.24 -16.02
CA ALA A 408 -12.22 2.16 -14.57
C ALA A 408 -12.82 0.82 -14.12
N ALA A 409 -13.91 0.39 -14.77
CA ALA A 409 -14.58 -0.88 -14.48
C ALA A 409 -13.70 -2.09 -14.80
N TRP A 410 -13.00 -2.08 -15.93
CA TRP A 410 -12.03 -3.09 -16.28
C TRP A 410 -10.91 -3.15 -15.27
N ASN A 411 -10.26 -2.01 -14.99
CA ASN A 411 -9.17 -1.92 -14.00
C ASN A 411 -9.58 -2.46 -12.63
N ALA A 412 -10.76 -2.07 -12.13
CA ALA A 412 -11.25 -2.54 -10.84
C ALA A 412 -11.48 -4.06 -10.85
N SER A 413 -12.05 -4.62 -11.94
CA SER A 413 -12.30 -6.05 -12.06
C SER A 413 -11.03 -6.88 -12.09
N ILE A 414 -10.04 -6.50 -12.91
CA ILE A 414 -8.76 -7.23 -12.97
C ILE A 414 -7.95 -7.08 -11.68
N TYR A 415 -8.02 -5.92 -11.01
CA TYR A 415 -7.34 -5.70 -9.75
C TYR A 415 -7.89 -6.60 -8.64
N VAL A 416 -9.20 -6.63 -8.43
CA VAL A 416 -9.84 -7.45 -7.39
C VAL A 416 -9.66 -8.94 -7.66
N ASN A 417 -9.76 -9.38 -8.90
CA ASN A 417 -9.53 -10.77 -9.30
C ASN A 417 -8.03 -11.13 -9.41
N GLN A 418 -7.13 -10.16 -9.18
CA GLN A 418 -5.67 -10.32 -9.15
C GLN A 418 -5.13 -10.99 -10.41
N ILE A 419 -5.51 -10.45 -11.57
CA ILE A 419 -5.02 -10.91 -12.88
C ILE A 419 -3.62 -10.33 -13.11
N GLU A 420 -2.68 -11.20 -13.45
CA GLU A 420 -1.28 -10.87 -13.69
C GLU A 420 -1.11 -10.03 -14.97
N ASP A 421 -0.13 -9.10 -14.98
CA ASP A 421 0.08 -8.16 -16.09
C ASP A 421 0.45 -8.88 -17.39
N GLU A 422 1.21 -9.94 -17.31
CA GLU A 422 1.61 -10.74 -18.47
C GLU A 422 0.40 -11.34 -19.22
N ARG A 423 -0.69 -11.62 -18.50
CA ARG A 423 -1.95 -12.12 -19.09
C ARG A 423 -2.77 -11.04 -19.77
N LEU A 424 -2.54 -9.77 -19.44
CA LEU A 424 -3.29 -8.64 -20.00
C LEU A 424 -2.81 -8.24 -21.39
N GLU A 425 -1.52 -8.44 -21.72
CA GLU A 425 -0.94 -7.98 -22.99
C GLU A 425 -1.70 -8.52 -24.21
N SER A 426 -2.07 -9.80 -24.19
CA SER A 426 -2.83 -10.44 -25.28
C SER A 426 -4.27 -9.92 -25.41
N VAL A 427 -4.88 -9.54 -24.28
CA VAL A 427 -6.27 -9.08 -24.23
C VAL A 427 -6.39 -7.62 -24.63
N LEU A 428 -5.43 -6.78 -24.23
CA LEU A 428 -5.44 -5.34 -24.52
C LEU A 428 -5.35 -5.05 -26.02
N SER A 429 -4.77 -5.96 -26.82
CA SER A 429 -4.64 -5.79 -28.27
C SER A 429 -5.97 -5.96 -29.04
N SER A 430 -6.94 -6.70 -28.50
CA SER A 430 -8.19 -7.05 -29.22
C SER A 430 -9.34 -6.08 -29.01
N ASN A 431 -9.29 -5.21 -28.02
CA ASN A 431 -10.41 -4.34 -27.57
C ASN A 431 -11.71 -5.08 -27.18
N GLU A 432 -11.77 -6.41 -27.23
CA GLU A 432 -12.97 -7.18 -26.89
C GLU A 432 -13.35 -7.02 -25.42
N TYR A 433 -12.35 -6.86 -24.55
CA TYR A 433 -12.57 -6.62 -23.12
C TYR A 433 -13.43 -5.37 -22.84
N LEU A 434 -13.36 -4.33 -23.69
CA LEU A 434 -14.22 -3.15 -23.56
C LEU A 434 -15.68 -3.48 -23.90
N GLN A 435 -15.91 -4.34 -24.88
CA GLN A 435 -17.26 -4.81 -25.24
C GLN A 435 -17.85 -5.65 -24.11
N HIS A 436 -17.07 -6.58 -23.56
CA HIS A 436 -17.47 -7.38 -22.39
C HIS A 436 -17.76 -6.50 -21.18
N THR A 437 -16.92 -5.48 -20.93
CA THR A 437 -17.14 -4.51 -19.85
C THR A 437 -18.46 -3.75 -20.05
N ALA A 438 -18.73 -3.25 -21.26
CA ALA A 438 -19.97 -2.56 -21.55
C ALA A 438 -21.21 -3.46 -21.36
N GLN A 439 -21.13 -4.73 -21.77
CA GLN A 439 -22.23 -5.69 -21.59
C GLN A 439 -22.54 -5.93 -20.10
N VAL A 440 -21.49 -6.14 -19.28
CA VAL A 440 -21.66 -6.38 -17.85
C VAL A 440 -22.21 -5.14 -17.14
N LEU A 441 -21.68 -3.96 -17.43
CA LEU A 441 -22.18 -2.70 -16.86
C LEU A 441 -23.65 -2.45 -17.21
N LYS A 442 -24.08 -2.68 -18.46
CA LYS A 442 -25.48 -2.54 -18.88
C LYS A 442 -26.38 -3.56 -18.18
N LYS A 443 -25.96 -4.83 -18.12
CA LYS A 443 -26.72 -5.91 -17.48
C LYS A 443 -26.97 -5.62 -16.00
N HIS A 444 -25.96 -5.19 -15.28
CA HIS A 444 -25.99 -4.98 -13.81
C HIS A 444 -26.25 -3.53 -13.41
N LYS A 445 -26.38 -2.60 -14.35
CA LYS A 445 -26.57 -1.16 -14.13
C LYS A 445 -25.45 -0.52 -13.29
N GLY A 446 -24.21 -1.02 -13.44
CA GLY A 446 -23.02 -0.62 -12.71
C GLY A 446 -22.10 -1.79 -12.46
N LEU A 447 -21.02 -1.54 -11.71
CA LEU A 447 -20.09 -2.56 -11.25
C LEU A 447 -20.07 -2.60 -9.73
N TRP A 448 -20.13 -3.79 -9.17
CA TRP A 448 -20.04 -4.04 -7.74
C TRP A 448 -19.29 -5.33 -7.45
N PHE A 449 -18.87 -5.47 -6.20
CA PHE A 449 -18.01 -6.56 -5.72
C PHE A 449 -18.54 -7.07 -4.39
N ASN A 450 -18.29 -8.33 -4.10
CA ASN A 450 -18.59 -8.95 -2.83
C ASN A 450 -17.33 -9.24 -2.03
N ASP A 451 -17.33 -8.74 -0.79
CA ASP A 451 -16.40 -9.18 0.23
C ASP A 451 -17.13 -10.02 1.27
N GLU A 452 -16.45 -11.02 1.82
CA GLU A 452 -16.90 -11.75 2.98
C GLU A 452 -16.07 -11.41 4.22
N SER A 453 -16.71 -11.46 5.38
CA SER A 453 -16.05 -11.22 6.65
C SER A 453 -16.36 -12.28 7.69
N PHE A 454 -15.43 -12.51 8.60
CA PHE A 454 -15.65 -13.31 9.79
C PHE A 454 -14.93 -12.68 11.00
N VAL A 455 -15.34 -13.10 12.18
CA VAL A 455 -14.79 -12.58 13.43
C VAL A 455 -14.25 -13.71 14.28
N VAL A 456 -13.07 -13.48 14.87
CA VAL A 456 -12.53 -14.31 15.95
C VAL A 456 -12.43 -13.46 17.19
N SER A 457 -13.02 -13.85 18.30
CA SER A 457 -12.91 -13.12 19.55
C SER A 457 -12.31 -13.97 20.65
N ARG A 458 -11.35 -13.38 21.37
CA ARG A 458 -10.78 -14.03 22.56
C ARG A 458 -11.78 -13.98 23.69
N LYS A 459 -11.92 -15.08 24.42
CA LYS A 459 -12.73 -15.14 25.64
C LYS A 459 -12.11 -14.27 26.73
N GLN A 460 -12.91 -13.89 27.72
CA GLN A 460 -12.45 -13.20 28.92
C GLN A 460 -11.59 -14.08 29.77
#